data_718da67c296e8a903fa06814bca911bc
#
_entry.id   718da67c296e8a903fa06814bca911bc
#
_cell.length_a   1.000
_cell.length_b   1.000
_cell.length_c   1.000
_cell.angle_alpha   90.00
_cell.angle_beta   90.00
_cell.angle_gamma   90.00
#
_symmetry.space_group_name_H-M   'P 1'
#
loop_
_entity.id
_entity.type
_entity.pdbx_description
1 polymer ?
#
loop_
_entity_poly.entity_id
_entity_poly.type
_entity_poly.pdbx_seq_one_letter_code
_entity_poly.pdbx_strand_id
1 'polypeptide(L)'
;MSEIPAIEVLDLQKSFGENKAVQGVRFEVKQGEIFSLLGPNGAGKTTTISMLSCLLRPNDGDARVMGHSIRSDQMGVKSVLGVVPQEIALYEDLTARENLSFWGKMYGLRGSKLKLRVDEVLDIIGLRDRAKERVSKYSGGMKRRVNIGVALLHKPKVIYMDEPTVGIDPQSRRNILDSVVALKNEGMTVLYTTHYMEEAEELSDHIGIMDHGKLIACGTGEELVKLVGQQTRIDLTLNGDGANVMSLWRDIDGVSRVFAEDGLVSVLVTDSNLVLPHLFEAAAKLLIRITSVDIREPNLEAVFLHLTGRALRD
;
A
#
# COMPACT_ATOMS: atom_id res chain seq x y z
N MET A 1 21.97 21.43 -2.93
CA MET A 1 22.43 20.02 -3.08
C MET A 1 21.18 19.17 -3.09
N SER A 2 20.90 18.43 -4.16
CA SER A 2 19.76 17.50 -4.18
C SER A 2 19.97 16.46 -3.06
N GLU A 3 18.98 16.29 -2.18
CA GLU A 3 19.02 15.23 -1.19
C GLU A 3 19.12 13.86 -1.89
N ILE A 4 20.01 13.02 -1.38
CA ILE A 4 20.15 11.64 -1.89
C ILE A 4 18.85 10.89 -1.55
N PRO A 5 18.15 10.29 -2.53
CA PRO A 5 16.95 9.52 -2.27
C PRO A 5 17.25 8.32 -1.34
N ALA A 6 16.30 7.93 -0.53
CA ALA A 6 16.43 6.75 0.32
C ALA A 6 16.47 5.47 -0.51
N ILE A 7 15.68 5.43 -1.58
CA ILE A 7 15.66 4.33 -2.54
C ILE A 7 15.66 4.92 -3.95
N GLU A 8 16.56 4.46 -4.80
CA GLU A 8 16.62 4.79 -6.22
C GLU A 8 16.59 3.51 -7.03
N VAL A 9 15.59 3.32 -7.87
CA VAL A 9 15.40 2.11 -8.69
C VAL A 9 15.64 2.46 -10.15
N LEU A 10 16.62 1.77 -10.75
CA LEU A 10 17.18 2.08 -12.06
C LEU A 10 16.96 0.91 -13.02
N ASP A 11 15.81 0.89 -13.69
CA ASP A 11 15.48 -0.06 -14.76
C ASP A 11 15.58 -1.53 -14.36
N LEU A 12 15.07 -1.87 -13.16
CA LEU A 12 15.14 -3.21 -12.63
C LEU A 12 14.37 -4.22 -13.50
N GLN A 13 15.04 -5.32 -13.82
CA GLN A 13 14.49 -6.40 -14.62
C GLN A 13 14.72 -7.76 -13.97
N LYS A 14 13.69 -8.63 -14.00
CA LYS A 14 13.76 -10.00 -13.53
C LYS A 14 12.87 -10.91 -14.33
N SER A 15 13.45 -12.01 -14.81
CA SER A 15 12.73 -13.11 -15.47
C SER A 15 13.04 -14.42 -14.77
N PHE A 16 12.05 -15.32 -14.75
CA PHE A 16 12.15 -16.71 -14.32
C PHE A 16 11.75 -17.60 -15.52
N GLY A 17 12.74 -18.10 -16.24
CA GLY A 17 12.50 -18.73 -17.54
C GLY A 17 11.88 -17.71 -18.51
N GLU A 18 10.72 -18.03 -19.08
CA GLU A 18 9.97 -17.16 -19.99
C GLU A 18 9.12 -16.11 -19.27
N ASN A 19 8.88 -16.28 -17.97
CA ASN A 19 8.07 -15.35 -17.20
C ASN A 19 8.87 -14.10 -16.82
N LYS A 20 8.49 -12.95 -17.39
CA LYS A 20 9.07 -11.63 -17.09
C LYS A 20 8.37 -11.02 -15.86
N ALA A 21 8.86 -11.35 -14.68
CA ALA A 21 8.27 -10.93 -13.42
C ALA A 21 8.44 -9.43 -13.11
N VAL A 22 9.54 -8.81 -13.58
CA VAL A 22 9.79 -7.35 -13.46
C VAL A 22 10.43 -6.87 -14.76
N GLN A 23 9.89 -5.79 -15.32
CA GLN A 23 10.16 -5.34 -16.69
C GLN A 23 10.54 -3.85 -16.73
N GLY A 24 11.74 -3.49 -16.30
CA GLY A 24 12.26 -2.13 -16.40
C GLY A 24 11.63 -1.16 -15.41
N VAL A 25 11.44 -1.59 -14.17
CA VAL A 25 10.84 -0.75 -13.11
C VAL A 25 11.80 0.35 -12.71
N ARG A 26 11.27 1.60 -12.62
CA ARG A 26 11.99 2.80 -12.20
C ARG A 26 11.14 3.62 -11.26
N PHE A 27 11.67 3.99 -10.10
CA PHE A 27 11.07 4.96 -9.18
C PHE A 27 12.11 5.43 -8.16
N GLU A 28 11.78 6.51 -7.46
CA GLU A 28 12.57 7.04 -6.36
C GLU A 28 11.70 7.18 -5.11
N VAL A 29 12.30 7.00 -3.93
CA VAL A 29 11.66 7.21 -2.64
C VAL A 29 12.51 8.20 -1.85
N LYS A 30 11.91 9.29 -1.38
CA LYS A 30 12.60 10.30 -0.58
C LYS A 30 12.81 9.78 0.84
N GLN A 31 13.76 10.39 1.54
CA GLN A 31 13.98 10.04 2.96
C GLN A 31 12.76 10.47 3.81
N GLY A 32 12.34 9.59 4.72
CA GLY A 32 11.23 9.86 5.65
C GLY A 32 9.84 9.76 5.03
N GLU A 33 9.69 9.25 3.79
CA GLU A 33 8.36 9.04 3.20
C GLU A 33 7.92 7.58 3.24
N ILE A 34 6.61 7.38 3.16
CA ILE A 34 6.00 6.09 2.87
C ILE A 34 5.70 6.04 1.38
N PHE A 35 6.33 5.08 0.68
CA PHE A 35 6.06 4.78 -0.71
C PHE A 35 5.37 3.42 -0.83
N SER A 36 4.19 3.38 -1.42
CA SER A 36 3.49 2.11 -1.64
C SER A 36 3.64 1.59 -3.06
N LEU A 37 3.96 0.32 -3.20
CA LEU A 37 3.78 -0.43 -4.44
C LEU A 37 2.43 -1.13 -4.39
N LEU A 38 1.45 -0.61 -5.13
CA LEU A 38 0.09 -1.11 -5.25
C LEU A 38 -0.05 -1.98 -6.50
N GLY A 39 -0.74 -3.10 -6.41
CA GLY A 39 -1.05 -3.92 -7.58
C GLY A 39 -1.54 -5.31 -7.22
N PRO A 40 -2.11 -6.07 -8.17
CA PRO A 40 -2.66 -7.39 -7.93
C PRO A 40 -1.58 -8.42 -7.56
N ASN A 41 -2.02 -9.59 -7.14
CA ASN A 41 -1.15 -10.73 -6.95
C ASN A 41 -0.47 -11.09 -8.29
N GLY A 42 0.85 -11.31 -8.25
CA GLY A 42 1.66 -11.54 -9.45
C GLY A 42 2.08 -10.28 -10.23
N ALA A 43 1.75 -9.08 -9.78
CA ALA A 43 2.20 -7.82 -10.42
C ALA A 43 3.71 -7.59 -10.38
N GLY A 44 4.46 -8.35 -9.56
CA GLY A 44 5.92 -8.23 -9.42
C GLY A 44 6.39 -7.51 -8.16
N LYS A 45 5.49 -7.14 -7.23
CA LYS A 45 5.79 -6.43 -5.98
C LYS A 45 6.82 -7.15 -5.12
N THR A 46 6.53 -8.39 -4.70
CA THR A 46 7.43 -9.23 -3.88
C THR A 46 8.76 -9.50 -4.59
N THR A 47 8.74 -9.70 -5.92
CA THR A 47 9.97 -9.88 -6.71
C THR A 47 10.83 -8.60 -6.67
N THR A 48 10.21 -7.43 -6.78
CA THR A 48 10.89 -6.13 -6.68
C THR A 48 11.51 -5.96 -5.29
N ILE A 49 10.75 -6.17 -4.20
CA ILE A 49 11.27 -6.13 -2.83
C ILE A 49 12.42 -7.13 -2.63
N SER A 50 12.30 -8.34 -3.15
CA SER A 50 13.35 -9.36 -3.03
C SER A 50 14.66 -8.95 -3.72
N MET A 51 14.59 -8.23 -4.84
CA MET A 51 15.78 -7.65 -5.49
C MET A 51 16.35 -6.49 -4.66
N LEU A 52 15.51 -5.58 -4.21
CA LEU A 52 15.92 -4.40 -3.43
C LEU A 52 16.53 -4.79 -2.07
N SER A 53 16.11 -5.92 -1.49
CA SER A 53 16.66 -6.47 -0.24
C SER A 53 17.90 -7.37 -0.44
N CYS A 54 18.42 -7.46 -1.67
CA CYS A 54 19.55 -8.33 -2.02
C CYS A 54 19.32 -9.82 -1.73
N LEU A 55 18.05 -10.28 -1.71
CA LEU A 55 17.68 -11.69 -1.64
C LEU A 55 17.65 -12.34 -3.03
N LEU A 56 17.36 -11.53 -4.04
CA LEU A 56 17.30 -11.96 -5.43
C LEU A 56 18.17 -11.06 -6.31
N ARG A 57 19.00 -11.65 -7.16
CA ARG A 57 19.82 -10.87 -8.09
C ARG A 57 18.98 -10.46 -9.30
N PRO A 58 18.93 -9.16 -9.69
CA PRO A 58 18.29 -8.73 -10.92
C PRO A 58 19.02 -9.27 -12.15
N ASN A 59 18.26 -9.50 -13.24
CA ASN A 59 18.86 -9.82 -14.54
C ASN A 59 19.54 -8.58 -15.13
N ASP A 60 18.86 -7.42 -15.04
CA ASP A 60 19.39 -6.15 -15.50
C ASP A 60 18.93 -4.98 -14.60
N GLY A 61 19.49 -3.80 -14.82
CA GLY A 61 19.27 -2.65 -13.97
C GLY A 61 20.04 -2.70 -12.64
N ASP A 62 19.89 -1.68 -11.83
CA ASP A 62 20.44 -1.59 -10.46
C ASP A 62 19.44 -0.84 -9.57
N ALA A 63 19.67 -0.87 -8.27
CA ALA A 63 19.01 0.02 -7.34
C ALA A 63 19.97 0.43 -6.23
N ARG A 64 19.72 1.58 -5.62
CA ARG A 64 20.48 2.08 -4.49
C ARG A 64 19.56 2.28 -3.28
N VAL A 65 20.02 1.86 -2.13
CA VAL A 65 19.35 2.08 -0.84
C VAL A 65 20.29 2.90 0.04
N MET A 66 19.89 4.11 0.38
CA MET A 66 20.76 5.09 1.06
C MET A 66 22.12 5.25 0.36
N GLY A 67 22.14 5.21 -0.97
CA GLY A 67 23.35 5.30 -1.80
C GLY A 67 24.09 3.98 -2.04
N HIS A 68 23.80 2.89 -1.33
CA HIS A 68 24.44 1.58 -1.49
C HIS A 68 23.77 0.78 -2.62
N SER A 69 24.56 0.30 -3.60
CA SER A 69 24.04 -0.49 -4.74
C SER A 69 23.70 -1.91 -4.31
N ILE A 70 22.53 -2.41 -4.76
CA ILE A 70 22.11 -3.81 -4.54
C ILE A 70 22.98 -4.83 -5.28
N ARG A 71 23.77 -4.40 -6.26
CA ARG A 71 24.68 -5.26 -7.03
C ARG A 71 26.10 -5.26 -6.46
N SER A 72 26.65 -4.11 -6.14
CA SER A 72 28.06 -3.93 -5.78
C SER A 72 28.32 -3.75 -4.29
N ASP A 73 27.32 -3.32 -3.50
CA ASP A 73 27.46 -3.09 -2.05
C ASP A 73 26.28 -3.63 -1.25
N GLN A 74 26.04 -4.94 -1.38
CA GLN A 74 24.92 -5.61 -0.71
C GLN A 74 25.01 -5.54 0.83
N MET A 75 26.22 -5.52 1.39
CA MET A 75 26.40 -5.42 2.84
C MET A 75 26.05 -4.02 3.34
N GLY A 76 26.39 -2.97 2.59
CA GLY A 76 25.95 -1.61 2.84
C GLY A 76 24.43 -1.51 2.85
N VAL A 77 23.75 -2.07 1.82
CA VAL A 77 22.28 -2.16 1.79
C VAL A 77 21.73 -2.83 3.03
N LYS A 78 22.19 -4.03 3.37
CA LYS A 78 21.70 -4.82 4.53
C LYS A 78 21.94 -4.11 5.87
N SER A 79 22.94 -3.25 5.97
CA SER A 79 23.22 -2.51 7.19
C SER A 79 22.23 -1.38 7.48
N VAL A 80 21.56 -0.85 6.44
CA VAL A 80 20.61 0.28 6.54
C VAL A 80 19.17 -0.13 6.34
N LEU A 81 18.91 -1.39 6.01
CA LEU A 81 17.61 -1.91 5.60
C LEU A 81 17.05 -2.91 6.61
N GLY A 82 15.81 -2.72 7.05
CA GLY A 82 14.97 -3.72 7.70
C GLY A 82 13.99 -4.34 6.70
N VAL A 83 13.70 -5.62 6.81
CA VAL A 83 12.74 -6.30 5.93
C VAL A 83 11.72 -7.07 6.75
N VAL A 84 10.44 -6.82 6.48
CA VAL A 84 9.30 -7.57 7.02
C VAL A 84 8.72 -8.39 5.87
N PRO A 85 9.02 -9.69 5.78
CA PRO A 85 8.51 -10.55 4.72
C PRO A 85 7.01 -10.82 4.89
N GLN A 86 6.35 -11.23 3.82
CA GLN A 86 4.94 -11.61 3.82
C GLN A 86 4.66 -12.78 4.78
N GLU A 87 5.52 -13.79 4.80
CA GLU A 87 5.44 -14.89 5.77
C GLU A 87 6.02 -14.50 7.12
N ILE A 88 5.48 -15.08 8.19
CA ILE A 88 5.97 -14.84 9.54
C ILE A 88 7.22 -15.69 9.79
N ALA A 89 8.36 -15.02 9.96
CA ALA A 89 9.67 -15.65 10.17
C ALA A 89 10.04 -15.63 11.67
N LEU A 90 9.24 -16.33 12.51
CA LEU A 90 9.43 -16.39 13.96
C LEU A 90 9.52 -17.84 14.44
N TYR A 91 10.24 -18.04 15.52
CA TYR A 91 10.27 -19.31 16.27
C TYR A 91 9.08 -19.36 17.22
N GLU A 92 8.07 -20.14 16.91
CA GLU A 92 6.80 -20.18 17.65
C GLU A 92 6.94 -20.72 19.08
N ASP A 93 7.89 -21.61 19.33
CA ASP A 93 8.20 -22.16 20.65
C ASP A 93 8.91 -21.18 21.58
N LEU A 94 9.47 -20.11 21.03
CA LEU A 94 10.13 -19.06 21.79
C LEU A 94 9.14 -17.96 22.15
N THR A 95 9.46 -17.21 23.20
CA THR A 95 8.75 -15.98 23.57
C THR A 95 9.11 -14.85 22.58
N ALA A 96 8.32 -13.76 22.56
CA ALA A 96 8.64 -12.59 21.75
C ALA A 96 10.02 -12.02 22.12
N ARG A 97 10.35 -11.94 23.41
CA ARG A 97 11.64 -11.48 23.91
C ARG A 97 12.79 -12.37 23.42
N GLU A 98 12.62 -13.68 23.44
CA GLU A 98 13.65 -14.63 22.97
C GLU A 98 13.83 -14.54 21.45
N ASN A 99 12.75 -14.42 20.67
CA ASN A 99 12.82 -14.16 19.24
C ASN A 99 13.63 -12.89 18.94
N LEU A 100 13.27 -11.75 19.55
CA LEU A 100 13.98 -10.50 19.36
C LEU A 100 15.44 -10.60 19.84
N SER A 101 15.70 -11.30 20.94
CA SER A 101 17.06 -11.51 21.43
C SER A 101 17.89 -12.38 20.48
N PHE A 102 17.30 -13.41 19.90
CA PHE A 102 17.95 -14.25 18.89
C PHE A 102 18.39 -13.43 17.68
N TRP A 103 17.44 -12.72 17.07
CA TRP A 103 17.73 -11.91 15.89
C TRP A 103 18.67 -10.73 16.19
N GLY A 104 18.53 -10.10 17.37
CA GLY A 104 19.45 -9.06 17.81
C GLY A 104 20.90 -9.55 17.92
N LYS A 105 21.10 -10.79 18.39
CA LYS A 105 22.42 -11.42 18.38
C LYS A 105 22.97 -11.66 16.98
N MET A 106 22.10 -12.02 16.03
CA MET A 106 22.47 -12.18 14.60
C MET A 106 22.92 -10.85 13.99
N TYR A 107 22.30 -9.73 14.39
CA TYR A 107 22.74 -8.37 14.03
C TYR A 107 23.96 -7.87 14.85
N GLY A 108 24.59 -8.73 15.65
CA GLY A 108 25.81 -8.38 16.40
C GLY A 108 25.58 -7.71 17.76
N LEU A 109 24.32 -7.50 18.18
CA LEU A 109 24.03 -6.93 19.50
C LEU A 109 24.39 -7.93 20.61
N ARG A 110 24.97 -7.42 21.75
CA ARG A 110 25.42 -8.25 22.87
C ARG A 110 25.15 -7.54 24.21
N GLY A 111 25.07 -8.33 25.28
CA GLY A 111 25.04 -7.83 26.64
C GLY A 111 23.93 -6.84 26.96
N SER A 112 24.25 -5.77 27.64
CA SER A 112 23.30 -4.71 28.03
C SER A 112 22.66 -3.99 26.80
N LYS A 113 23.44 -3.77 25.73
CA LYS A 113 22.94 -3.14 24.50
C LYS A 113 21.83 -3.97 23.86
N LEU A 114 21.98 -5.30 23.82
CA LEU A 114 20.94 -6.20 23.31
C LEU A 114 19.67 -6.10 24.17
N LYS A 115 19.81 -6.17 25.50
CA LYS A 115 18.67 -6.12 26.43
C LYS A 115 17.89 -4.80 26.27
N LEU A 116 18.60 -3.67 26.28
CA LEU A 116 17.99 -2.35 26.10
C LEU A 116 17.27 -2.24 24.75
N ARG A 117 17.91 -2.71 23.66
CA ARG A 117 17.29 -2.64 22.33
C ARG A 117 16.06 -3.53 22.20
N VAL A 118 16.06 -4.72 22.79
CA VAL A 118 14.89 -5.61 22.83
C VAL A 118 13.75 -4.97 23.63
N ASP A 119 14.06 -4.33 24.76
CA ASP A 119 13.04 -3.61 25.54
C ASP A 119 12.44 -2.44 24.75
N GLU A 120 13.27 -1.62 24.11
CA GLU A 120 12.86 -0.51 23.22
C GLU A 120 11.96 -1.01 22.08
N VAL A 121 12.36 -2.08 21.40
CA VAL A 121 11.57 -2.65 20.29
C VAL A 121 10.23 -3.22 20.77
N LEU A 122 10.20 -3.87 21.95
CA LEU A 122 8.95 -4.36 22.54
C LEU A 122 7.98 -3.22 22.87
N ASP A 123 8.49 -2.05 23.24
CA ASP A 123 7.65 -0.85 23.44
C ASP A 123 7.11 -0.33 22.10
N ILE A 124 7.97 -0.20 21.08
CA ILE A 124 7.58 0.27 19.74
C ILE A 124 6.45 -0.60 19.15
N ILE A 125 6.57 -1.94 19.29
CA ILE A 125 5.54 -2.85 18.75
C ILE A 125 4.37 -3.10 19.71
N GLY A 126 4.34 -2.44 20.89
CA GLY A 126 3.26 -2.53 21.87
C GLY A 126 3.04 -3.94 22.45
N LEU A 127 4.13 -4.70 22.70
CA LEU A 127 4.04 -6.09 23.19
C LEU A 127 4.89 -6.32 24.46
N ARG A 128 5.27 -5.26 25.20
CA ARG A 128 6.09 -5.37 26.40
C ARG A 128 5.47 -6.26 27.47
N ASP A 129 4.17 -6.09 27.72
CA ASP A 129 3.44 -6.82 28.75
C ASP A 129 3.29 -8.32 28.43
N ARG A 130 3.29 -8.63 27.13
CA ARG A 130 3.16 -10.00 26.63
C ARG A 130 4.50 -10.65 26.27
N ALA A 131 5.63 -9.93 26.45
CA ALA A 131 6.96 -10.32 25.95
C ALA A 131 7.48 -11.69 26.44
N LYS A 132 6.96 -12.21 27.55
CA LYS A 132 7.33 -13.50 28.14
C LYS A 132 6.45 -14.68 27.71
N GLU A 133 5.39 -14.41 26.93
CA GLU A 133 4.53 -15.46 26.40
C GLU A 133 5.11 -16.04 25.12
N ARG A 134 4.91 -17.34 24.87
CA ARG A 134 5.35 -17.99 23.62
C ARG A 134 4.58 -17.43 22.43
N VAL A 135 5.28 -17.24 21.31
CA VAL A 135 4.71 -16.72 20.07
C VAL A 135 3.61 -17.62 19.50
N SER A 136 3.66 -18.93 19.78
CA SER A 136 2.57 -19.89 19.44
C SER A 136 1.19 -19.49 20.00
N LYS A 137 1.14 -18.72 21.09
CA LYS A 137 -0.11 -18.24 21.73
C LYS A 137 -0.58 -16.87 21.20
N TYR A 138 0.17 -16.27 20.27
CA TYR A 138 -0.11 -14.95 19.75
C TYR A 138 -1.14 -15.01 18.61
N SER A 139 -1.97 -13.97 18.51
CA SER A 139 -2.79 -13.74 17.31
C SER A 139 -1.89 -13.46 16.09
N GLY A 140 -2.44 -13.60 14.88
CA GLY A 140 -1.73 -13.27 13.64
C GLY A 140 -1.15 -11.85 13.66
N GLY A 141 -1.95 -10.87 14.11
CA GLY A 141 -1.51 -9.49 14.25
C GLY A 141 -0.39 -9.30 15.29
N MET A 142 -0.42 -10.03 16.41
CA MET A 142 0.69 -10.00 17.38
C MET A 142 1.97 -10.61 16.80
N LYS A 143 1.87 -11.73 16.09
CA LYS A 143 3.01 -12.34 15.38
C LYS A 143 3.59 -11.37 14.35
N ARG A 144 2.74 -10.70 13.58
CA ARG A 144 3.17 -9.68 12.59
C ARG A 144 3.92 -8.52 13.25
N ARG A 145 3.43 -8.02 14.38
CA ARG A 145 4.13 -6.96 15.14
C ARG A 145 5.51 -7.41 15.64
N VAL A 146 5.66 -8.66 16.12
CA VAL A 146 6.99 -9.19 16.46
C VAL A 146 7.90 -9.26 15.24
N ASN A 147 7.35 -9.66 14.07
CA ASN A 147 8.09 -9.70 12.80
C ASN A 147 8.60 -8.31 12.39
N ILE A 148 7.76 -7.27 12.56
CA ILE A 148 8.18 -5.86 12.40
C ILE A 148 9.30 -5.51 13.40
N GLY A 149 9.14 -5.91 14.66
CA GLY A 149 10.15 -5.69 15.69
C GLY A 149 11.51 -6.30 15.35
N VAL A 150 11.54 -7.48 14.74
CA VAL A 150 12.78 -8.10 14.24
C VAL A 150 13.49 -7.21 13.24
N ALA A 151 12.75 -6.65 12.28
CA ALA A 151 13.30 -5.76 11.26
C ALA A 151 13.86 -4.45 11.83
N LEU A 152 13.41 -4.02 13.01
CA LEU A 152 13.83 -2.77 13.66
C LEU A 152 15.08 -2.90 14.56
N LEU A 153 15.53 -4.12 14.89
CA LEU A 153 16.55 -4.37 15.92
C LEU A 153 17.87 -3.63 15.68
N HIS A 154 18.34 -3.56 14.45
CA HIS A 154 19.62 -2.95 14.09
C HIS A 154 19.53 -1.46 13.75
N LYS A 155 18.38 -0.81 14.04
CA LYS A 155 18.10 0.61 13.76
C LYS A 155 18.27 0.97 12.29
N PRO A 156 17.52 0.30 11.37
CA PRO A 156 17.61 0.60 9.95
C PRO A 156 17.14 2.03 9.66
N LYS A 157 17.56 2.59 8.53
CA LYS A 157 17.05 3.87 8.00
C LYS A 157 15.84 3.68 7.06
N VAL A 158 15.75 2.49 6.47
CA VAL A 158 14.71 2.11 5.52
C VAL A 158 14.11 0.78 5.97
N ILE A 159 12.79 0.64 5.87
CA ILE A 159 12.11 -0.63 6.12
C ILE A 159 11.26 -1.01 4.90
N TYR A 160 11.35 -2.27 4.47
CA TYR A 160 10.45 -2.86 3.48
C TYR A 160 9.43 -3.72 4.17
N MET A 161 8.16 -3.59 3.80
CA MET A 161 7.06 -4.37 4.32
C MET A 161 6.29 -5.01 3.16
N ASP A 162 6.43 -6.33 3.03
CA ASP A 162 5.77 -7.06 1.94
C ASP A 162 4.42 -7.58 2.42
N GLU A 163 3.34 -6.93 1.97
CA GLU A 163 1.93 -7.22 2.28
C GLU A 163 1.69 -7.52 3.78
N PRO A 164 2.04 -6.60 4.71
CA PRO A 164 2.10 -6.91 6.13
C PRO A 164 0.74 -7.16 6.78
N THR A 165 -0.36 -6.84 6.12
CA THR A 165 -1.73 -6.93 6.64
C THR A 165 -2.53 -8.09 6.07
N VAL A 166 -1.97 -8.83 5.11
CA VAL A 166 -2.65 -9.97 4.49
C VAL A 166 -2.96 -11.06 5.52
N GLY A 167 -4.22 -11.52 5.54
CA GLY A 167 -4.70 -12.54 6.48
C GLY A 167 -4.81 -12.08 7.94
N ILE A 168 -4.81 -10.77 8.19
CA ILE A 168 -4.90 -10.15 9.50
C ILE A 168 -6.32 -9.61 9.73
N ASP A 169 -6.85 -9.79 10.93
CA ASP A 169 -8.15 -9.23 11.31
C ASP A 169 -8.18 -7.69 11.27
N PRO A 170 -9.36 -7.05 11.10
CA PRO A 170 -9.45 -5.59 10.92
C PRO A 170 -8.82 -4.76 12.05
N GLN A 171 -8.96 -5.20 13.31
CA GLN A 171 -8.40 -4.49 14.45
C GLN A 171 -6.87 -4.57 14.46
N SER A 172 -6.31 -5.75 14.19
CA SER A 172 -4.87 -5.94 14.09
C SER A 172 -4.29 -5.22 12.88
N ARG A 173 -5.03 -5.18 11.74
CA ARG A 173 -4.66 -4.38 10.56
C ARG A 173 -4.49 -2.92 10.96
N ARG A 174 -5.47 -2.32 11.61
CA ARG A 174 -5.39 -0.92 12.07
C ARG A 174 -4.14 -0.67 12.90
N ASN A 175 -3.84 -1.53 13.89
CA ASN A 175 -2.66 -1.40 14.72
C ASN A 175 -1.34 -1.47 13.93
N ILE A 176 -1.29 -2.24 12.85
CA ILE A 176 -0.11 -2.32 11.95
C ILE A 176 0.03 -1.01 11.19
N LEU A 177 -1.06 -0.49 10.58
CA LEU A 177 -1.04 0.78 9.85
C LEU A 177 -0.59 1.94 10.76
N ASP A 178 -1.14 2.02 11.97
CA ASP A 178 -0.74 3.02 12.97
C ASP A 178 0.75 2.92 13.34
N SER A 179 1.28 1.68 13.41
CA SER A 179 2.71 1.45 13.65
C SER A 179 3.58 1.94 12.48
N VAL A 180 3.12 1.77 11.23
CA VAL A 180 3.82 2.27 10.03
C VAL A 180 3.89 3.79 10.05
N VAL A 181 2.77 4.46 10.35
CA VAL A 181 2.71 5.93 10.48
C VAL A 181 3.63 6.42 11.61
N ALA A 182 3.65 5.72 12.75
CA ALA A 182 4.55 6.07 13.85
C ALA A 182 6.03 5.98 13.46
N LEU A 183 6.43 4.92 12.72
CA LEU A 183 7.80 4.78 12.22
C LEU A 183 8.19 5.91 11.24
N LYS A 184 7.28 6.31 10.35
CA LYS A 184 7.48 7.47 9.48
C LYS A 184 7.70 8.75 10.30
N ASN A 185 6.87 8.99 11.31
CA ASN A 185 6.98 10.18 12.16
C ASN A 185 8.31 10.24 12.94
N GLU A 186 8.95 9.08 13.17
CA GLU A 186 10.31 8.99 13.71
C GLU A 186 11.41 9.18 12.64
N GLY A 187 11.03 9.49 11.39
CA GLY A 187 11.95 9.76 10.26
C GLY A 187 12.37 8.52 9.48
N MET A 188 11.71 7.37 9.67
CA MET A 188 12.00 6.15 8.90
C MET A 188 11.38 6.24 7.52
N THR A 189 12.13 5.80 6.49
CA THR A 189 11.59 5.61 5.15
C THR A 189 10.96 4.23 5.04
N VAL A 190 9.76 4.15 4.47
CA VAL A 190 9.02 2.89 4.35
C VAL A 190 8.70 2.60 2.89
N LEU A 191 9.08 1.41 2.41
CA LEU A 191 8.56 0.84 1.17
C LEU A 191 7.54 -0.24 1.55
N TYR A 192 6.28 0.01 1.21
CA TYR A 192 5.14 -0.80 1.59
C TYR A 192 4.53 -1.46 0.35
N THR A 193 4.28 -2.77 0.35
CA THR A 193 3.51 -3.38 -0.72
C THR A 193 2.13 -3.77 -0.23
N THR A 194 1.13 -3.56 -1.07
CA THR A 194 -0.24 -3.97 -0.80
C THR A 194 -1.01 -4.21 -2.10
N HIS A 195 -2.09 -4.94 -2.01
CA HIS A 195 -3.13 -4.97 -3.03
C HIS A 195 -4.43 -4.29 -2.53
N TYR A 196 -4.44 -3.76 -1.30
CA TYR A 196 -5.55 -2.99 -0.74
C TYR A 196 -5.35 -1.50 -1.04
N MET A 197 -6.26 -0.92 -1.82
CA MET A 197 -6.17 0.47 -2.26
C MET A 197 -6.32 1.44 -1.09
N GLU A 198 -7.21 1.12 -0.17
CA GLU A 198 -7.46 1.93 1.03
C GLU A 198 -6.19 2.09 1.90
N GLU A 199 -5.36 1.04 1.98
CA GLU A 199 -4.09 1.12 2.71
C GLU A 199 -3.09 2.04 2.00
N ALA A 200 -3.01 1.94 0.66
CA ALA A 200 -2.14 2.80 -0.12
C ALA A 200 -2.57 4.27 -0.05
N GLU A 201 -3.87 4.54 -0.13
CA GLU A 201 -4.43 5.91 -0.01
C GLU A 201 -4.19 6.50 1.38
N GLU A 202 -4.39 5.70 2.44
CA GLU A 202 -4.25 6.17 3.82
C GLU A 202 -2.81 6.44 4.23
N LEU A 203 -1.88 5.55 3.83
CA LEU A 203 -0.52 5.57 4.35
C LEU A 203 0.45 6.43 3.55
N SER A 204 0.28 6.52 2.22
CA SER A 204 1.39 6.80 1.33
C SER A 204 1.51 8.26 0.96
N ASP A 205 2.75 8.76 0.94
CA ASP A 205 3.07 10.04 0.33
C ASP A 205 3.10 9.92 -1.21
N HIS A 206 3.65 8.79 -1.70
CA HIS A 206 3.63 8.43 -3.12
C HIS A 206 3.25 6.97 -3.32
N ILE A 207 2.60 6.70 -4.42
CA ILE A 207 2.08 5.38 -4.79
C ILE A 207 2.58 5.03 -6.18
N GLY A 208 3.22 3.88 -6.31
CA GLY A 208 3.56 3.27 -7.58
C GLY A 208 2.57 2.14 -7.90
N ILE A 209 1.83 2.26 -8.99
CA ILE A 209 0.90 1.23 -9.43
C ILE A 209 1.63 0.24 -10.34
N MET A 210 1.66 -1.03 -9.94
CA MET A 210 2.30 -2.11 -10.68
C MET A 210 1.26 -3.04 -11.32
N ASP A 211 1.48 -3.38 -12.59
CA ASP A 211 0.76 -4.46 -13.27
C ASP A 211 1.68 -5.18 -14.25
N HIS A 212 1.55 -6.52 -14.33
CA HIS A 212 2.35 -7.37 -15.22
C HIS A 212 3.86 -7.06 -15.22
N GLY A 213 4.44 -6.84 -14.05
CA GLY A 213 5.87 -6.55 -13.87
C GLY A 213 6.32 -5.15 -14.25
N LYS A 214 5.41 -4.25 -14.56
CA LYS A 214 5.70 -2.85 -14.93
C LYS A 214 5.12 -1.89 -13.92
N LEU A 215 5.79 -0.77 -13.73
CA LEU A 215 5.24 0.39 -13.04
C LEU A 215 4.44 1.19 -14.08
N ILE A 216 3.10 1.17 -13.98
CA ILE A 216 2.20 1.79 -14.97
C ILE A 216 1.80 3.21 -14.61
N ALA A 217 1.87 3.60 -13.34
CA ALA A 217 1.71 4.97 -12.87
C ALA A 217 2.47 5.17 -11.56
N CYS A 218 2.87 6.41 -11.28
CA CYS A 218 3.53 6.78 -10.03
C CYS A 218 3.25 8.25 -9.72
N GLY A 219 2.88 8.56 -8.47
CA GLY A 219 2.58 9.91 -8.02
C GLY A 219 1.96 9.92 -6.63
N THR A 220 1.56 11.09 -6.15
CA THR A 220 0.70 11.21 -4.97
C THR A 220 -0.69 10.65 -5.27
N GLY A 221 -1.48 10.30 -4.24
CA GLY A 221 -2.87 9.86 -4.45
C GLY A 221 -3.68 10.85 -5.30
N GLU A 222 -3.54 12.16 -5.01
CA GLU A 222 -4.21 13.22 -5.77
C GLU A 222 -3.76 13.30 -7.25
N GLU A 223 -2.45 13.15 -7.50
CA GLU A 223 -1.92 13.16 -8.88
C GLU A 223 -2.43 11.96 -9.67
N LEU A 224 -2.49 10.79 -9.05
CA LEU A 224 -3.00 9.58 -9.69
C LEU A 224 -4.49 9.68 -9.99
N VAL A 225 -5.29 10.17 -9.05
CA VAL A 225 -6.73 10.38 -9.26
C VAL A 225 -7.01 11.36 -10.40
N LYS A 226 -6.18 12.39 -10.59
CA LYS A 226 -6.30 13.31 -11.74
C LYS A 226 -6.14 12.64 -13.11
N LEU A 227 -5.48 11.47 -13.20
CA LEU A 227 -5.34 10.73 -14.46
C LEU A 227 -6.68 10.22 -15.01
N VAL A 228 -7.66 9.95 -14.16
CA VAL A 228 -8.99 9.46 -14.55
C VAL A 228 -10.02 10.57 -14.75
N GLY A 229 -9.62 11.82 -14.54
CA GLY A 229 -10.51 12.98 -14.53
C GLY A 229 -11.21 13.15 -13.19
N GLN A 230 -11.48 14.37 -12.79
CA GLN A 230 -12.13 14.73 -11.53
C GLN A 230 -13.67 14.50 -11.59
N GLN A 231 -14.11 13.36 -12.11
CA GLN A 231 -15.54 13.08 -12.23
C GLN A 231 -16.02 12.23 -11.07
N THR A 232 -16.85 12.82 -10.23
CA THR A 232 -17.55 12.10 -9.18
C THR A 232 -18.66 11.25 -9.78
N ARG A 233 -18.76 9.98 -9.38
CA ARG A 233 -19.86 9.09 -9.72
C ARG A 233 -20.94 9.18 -8.65
N ILE A 234 -22.18 9.43 -9.07
CA ILE A 234 -23.36 9.40 -8.22
C ILE A 234 -24.20 8.20 -8.64
N ASP A 235 -24.34 7.20 -7.79
CA ASP A 235 -25.17 6.03 -7.98
C ASP A 235 -26.54 6.25 -7.31
N LEU A 236 -27.62 6.15 -8.06
CA LEU A 236 -28.97 6.47 -7.65
C LEU A 236 -29.89 5.27 -7.82
N THR A 237 -30.59 4.87 -6.74
CA THR A 237 -31.68 3.90 -6.82
C THR A 237 -32.99 4.63 -6.99
N LEU A 238 -33.77 4.23 -7.99
CA LEU A 238 -35.06 4.87 -8.33
C LEU A 238 -36.23 3.94 -8.01
N ASN A 239 -37.36 4.52 -7.59
CA ASN A 239 -38.61 3.81 -7.52
C ASN A 239 -39.39 4.03 -8.84
N GLY A 240 -39.20 3.13 -9.82
CA GLY A 240 -39.83 3.19 -11.12
C GLY A 240 -38.86 3.15 -12.31
N ASP A 241 -39.38 3.31 -13.53
CA ASP A 241 -38.58 3.29 -14.74
C ASP A 241 -37.77 4.58 -14.87
N GLY A 242 -36.42 4.41 -14.79
CA GLY A 242 -35.45 5.50 -14.86
C GLY A 242 -35.23 6.07 -16.28
N ALA A 243 -35.77 5.48 -17.35
CA ALA A 243 -35.41 5.84 -18.71
C ALA A 243 -35.69 7.33 -19.03
N ASN A 244 -36.82 7.85 -18.59
CA ASN A 244 -37.22 9.24 -18.83
C ASN A 244 -36.39 10.24 -18.01
N VAL A 245 -36.06 9.90 -16.77
CA VAL A 245 -35.25 10.80 -15.92
C VAL A 245 -33.79 10.85 -16.36
N MET A 246 -33.26 9.73 -16.89
CA MET A 246 -31.91 9.68 -17.43
C MET A 246 -31.70 10.66 -18.59
N SER A 247 -32.71 10.85 -19.44
CA SER A 247 -32.62 11.82 -20.55
C SER A 247 -32.56 13.27 -20.01
N LEU A 248 -33.38 13.62 -19.00
CA LEU A 248 -33.32 14.92 -18.36
C LEU A 248 -31.97 15.16 -17.61
N TRP A 249 -31.44 14.13 -17.00
CA TRP A 249 -30.17 14.26 -16.28
C TRP A 249 -28.97 14.50 -17.19
N ARG A 250 -29.01 14.01 -18.45
CA ARG A 250 -27.96 14.27 -19.46
C ARG A 250 -27.85 15.74 -19.84
N ASP A 251 -28.95 16.50 -19.71
CA ASP A 251 -29.02 17.90 -20.10
C ASP A 251 -28.66 18.84 -18.94
N ILE A 252 -28.36 18.31 -17.73
CA ILE A 252 -27.98 19.11 -16.56
C ILE A 252 -26.52 19.53 -16.74
N ASP A 253 -26.25 20.82 -16.53
CA ASP A 253 -24.89 21.36 -16.55
C ASP A 253 -24.02 20.69 -15.47
N GLY A 254 -22.80 20.32 -15.82
CA GLY A 254 -21.91 19.56 -14.94
C GLY A 254 -22.08 18.03 -14.98
N VAL A 255 -23.07 17.49 -15.71
CA VAL A 255 -23.23 16.06 -15.99
C VAL A 255 -22.48 15.70 -17.26
N SER A 256 -21.56 14.75 -17.16
CA SER A 256 -20.78 14.25 -18.31
C SER A 256 -21.37 12.98 -18.91
N ARG A 257 -21.94 12.11 -18.08
CA ARG A 257 -22.50 10.83 -18.56
C ARG A 257 -23.57 10.32 -17.61
N VAL A 258 -24.62 9.71 -18.19
CA VAL A 258 -25.67 8.98 -17.45
C VAL A 258 -25.84 7.60 -18.06
N PHE A 259 -25.80 6.56 -17.24
CA PHE A 259 -25.97 5.15 -17.67
C PHE A 259 -26.64 4.32 -16.57
N ALA A 260 -27.25 3.20 -16.96
CA ALA A 260 -27.82 2.24 -16.04
C ALA A 260 -26.90 1.01 -15.93
N GLU A 261 -26.64 0.56 -14.70
CA GLU A 261 -25.81 -0.60 -14.39
C GLU A 261 -26.35 -1.28 -13.14
N ASP A 262 -26.52 -2.60 -13.16
CA ASP A 262 -26.96 -3.42 -12.01
C ASP A 262 -28.21 -2.90 -11.26
N GLY A 263 -29.17 -2.31 -11.99
CA GLY A 263 -30.41 -1.77 -11.42
C GLY A 263 -30.27 -0.39 -10.77
N LEU A 264 -29.11 0.23 -10.87
CA LEU A 264 -28.81 1.58 -10.44
C LEU A 264 -28.74 2.52 -11.66
N VAL A 265 -28.99 3.80 -11.45
CA VAL A 265 -28.66 4.84 -12.45
C VAL A 265 -27.42 5.58 -11.95
N SER A 266 -26.37 5.50 -12.75
CA SER A 266 -25.09 6.15 -12.44
C SER A 266 -24.93 7.43 -13.25
N VAL A 267 -24.52 8.50 -12.58
CA VAL A 267 -24.30 9.83 -13.17
C VAL A 267 -22.85 10.24 -12.88
N LEU A 268 -22.07 10.52 -13.93
CA LEU A 268 -20.75 11.11 -13.79
C LEU A 268 -20.86 12.63 -13.84
N VAL A 269 -20.34 13.30 -12.81
CA VAL A 269 -20.46 14.74 -12.63
C VAL A 269 -19.11 15.39 -12.29
N THR A 270 -18.96 16.66 -12.62
CA THR A 270 -17.75 17.44 -12.27
C THR A 270 -17.74 17.87 -10.81
N ASP A 271 -18.91 18.18 -10.24
CA ASP A 271 -19.09 18.56 -8.83
C ASP A 271 -20.44 18.02 -8.34
N SER A 272 -20.39 17.05 -7.44
CA SER A 272 -21.59 16.43 -6.88
C SER A 272 -22.46 17.39 -6.10
N ASN A 273 -21.89 18.36 -5.40
CA ASN A 273 -22.63 19.31 -4.58
C ASN A 273 -23.47 20.27 -5.44
N LEU A 274 -22.96 20.64 -6.63
CA LEU A 274 -23.68 21.52 -7.55
C LEU A 274 -24.74 20.74 -8.33
N VAL A 275 -24.46 19.52 -8.74
CA VAL A 275 -25.34 18.75 -9.64
C VAL A 275 -26.44 18.01 -8.89
N LEU A 276 -26.18 17.48 -7.70
CA LEU A 276 -27.10 16.66 -6.94
C LEU A 276 -28.51 17.32 -6.72
N PRO A 277 -28.64 18.60 -6.36
CA PRO A 277 -29.93 19.25 -6.23
C PRO A 277 -30.74 19.21 -7.55
N HIS A 278 -30.10 19.41 -8.68
CA HIS A 278 -30.76 19.40 -9.99
C HIS A 278 -31.20 17.99 -10.40
N LEU A 279 -30.47 16.94 -9.99
CA LEU A 279 -30.91 15.55 -10.21
C LEU A 279 -32.19 15.26 -9.44
N PHE A 280 -32.31 15.73 -8.18
CA PHE A 280 -33.53 15.58 -7.38
C PHE A 280 -34.69 16.38 -7.96
N GLU A 281 -34.49 17.63 -8.40
CA GLU A 281 -35.53 18.45 -9.02
C GLU A 281 -36.09 17.82 -10.31
N ALA A 282 -35.20 17.28 -11.17
CA ALA A 282 -35.58 16.61 -12.40
C ALA A 282 -36.39 15.33 -12.12
N ALA A 283 -35.97 14.51 -11.12
CA ALA A 283 -36.71 13.33 -10.73
C ALA A 283 -38.09 13.68 -10.15
N ALA A 284 -38.19 14.71 -9.32
CA ALA A 284 -39.44 15.16 -8.74
C ALA A 284 -40.46 15.62 -9.79
N LYS A 285 -40.01 16.30 -10.88
CA LYS A 285 -40.90 16.72 -12.01
C LYS A 285 -41.56 15.53 -12.70
N LEU A 286 -40.92 14.35 -12.69
CA LEU A 286 -41.43 13.12 -13.26
C LEU A 286 -42.12 12.21 -12.22
N LEU A 287 -42.30 12.68 -10.98
CA LEU A 287 -42.85 11.90 -9.87
C LEU A 287 -42.03 10.61 -9.57
N ILE A 288 -40.78 10.60 -9.97
CA ILE A 288 -39.83 9.50 -9.66
C ILE A 288 -39.17 9.80 -8.33
N ARG A 289 -39.24 8.80 -7.42
CA ARG A 289 -38.59 8.91 -6.11
C ARG A 289 -37.21 8.30 -6.14
N ILE A 290 -36.20 9.06 -5.74
CA ILE A 290 -34.88 8.58 -5.44
C ILE A 290 -34.91 7.96 -4.03
N THR A 291 -34.55 6.69 -3.91
CA THR A 291 -34.62 5.91 -2.66
C THR A 291 -33.25 5.76 -1.99
N SER A 292 -32.17 5.82 -2.77
CA SER A 292 -30.80 5.81 -2.27
C SER A 292 -29.91 6.68 -3.16
N VAL A 293 -28.91 7.29 -2.56
CA VAL A 293 -27.82 8.02 -3.24
C VAL A 293 -26.51 7.58 -2.63
N ASP A 294 -25.60 7.14 -3.48
CA ASP A 294 -24.23 6.82 -3.13
C ASP A 294 -23.29 7.69 -3.97
N ILE A 295 -22.46 8.51 -3.33
CA ILE A 295 -21.53 9.42 -4.00
C ILE A 295 -20.15 8.80 -3.89
N ARG A 296 -19.56 8.50 -5.04
CA ARG A 296 -18.22 7.93 -5.14
C ARG A 296 -17.28 8.94 -5.78
N GLU A 297 -16.44 9.51 -4.97
CA GLU A 297 -15.33 10.32 -5.48
C GLU A 297 -14.33 9.42 -6.23
N PRO A 298 -13.62 9.96 -7.23
CA PRO A 298 -12.55 9.24 -7.90
C PRO A 298 -11.52 8.78 -6.86
N ASN A 299 -11.18 7.51 -6.90
CA ASN A 299 -10.24 6.86 -6.00
C ASN A 299 -9.22 6.02 -6.80
N LEU A 300 -8.28 5.39 -6.13
CA LEU A 300 -7.28 4.54 -6.77
C LEU A 300 -7.89 3.34 -7.51
N GLU A 301 -9.10 2.90 -7.13
CA GLU A 301 -9.80 1.83 -7.85
C GLU A 301 -10.18 2.27 -9.27
N ALA A 302 -10.72 3.48 -9.40
CA ALA A 302 -11.02 4.07 -10.70
C ALA A 302 -9.76 4.27 -11.54
N VAL A 303 -8.65 4.69 -10.91
CA VAL A 303 -7.33 4.82 -11.57
C VAL A 303 -6.85 3.47 -12.10
N PHE A 304 -6.87 2.43 -11.25
CA PHE A 304 -6.42 1.10 -11.64
C PHE A 304 -7.26 0.53 -12.79
N LEU A 305 -8.59 0.64 -12.69
CA LEU A 305 -9.52 0.21 -13.73
C LEU A 305 -9.27 0.95 -15.05
N HIS A 306 -9.04 2.26 -15.00
CA HIS A 306 -8.75 3.07 -16.19
C HIS A 306 -7.45 2.64 -16.87
N LEU A 307 -6.39 2.40 -16.09
CA LEU A 307 -5.06 2.06 -16.61
C LEU A 307 -4.96 0.63 -17.13
N THR A 308 -5.72 -0.32 -16.54
CA THR A 308 -5.58 -1.76 -16.83
C THR A 308 -6.78 -2.35 -17.58
N GLY A 309 -7.92 -1.64 -17.62
CA GLY A 309 -9.19 -2.13 -18.17
C GLY A 309 -9.89 -3.18 -17.31
N ARG A 310 -9.43 -3.45 -16.09
CA ARG A 310 -9.98 -4.44 -15.15
C ARG A 310 -9.89 -3.93 -13.71
N ALA A 311 -10.87 -4.35 -12.88
CA ALA A 311 -10.80 -4.07 -11.45
C ALA A 311 -9.63 -4.85 -10.81
N LEU A 312 -9.08 -4.31 -9.73
CA LEU A 312 -8.13 -5.03 -8.89
C LEU A 312 -8.94 -6.16 -8.21
N ARG A 313 -8.68 -7.39 -8.60
CA ARG A 313 -9.29 -8.58 -7.98
C ARG A 313 -8.29 -9.21 -7.02
N ASP A 314 -8.80 -9.66 -5.88
CA ASP A 314 -8.10 -10.46 -4.86
C ASP A 314 -7.51 -11.77 -5.43
#